data_cc2bd8c7fe16be92077e5bd6f7734f1a
#
_entry.id   cc2bd8c7fe16be92077e5bd6f7734f1a
#
_cell.length_a   1.000
_cell.length_b   1.000
_cell.length_c   1.000
_cell.angle_alpha   90.00
_cell.angle_beta   90.00
_cell.angle_gamma   90.00
#
_symmetry.space_group_name_H-M   'P 1'
#
loop_
_entity.id
_entity.type
_entity.pdbx_description
1 polymer ?
#
loop_
_entity_poly.entity_id
_entity_poly.type
_entity_poly.pdbx_seq_one_letter_code
_entity_poly.pdbx_strand_id
1 'polypeptide(L)'
;MVSPSSQVTGYNGSVSFTVSPNSGFKAELATNTCGGTLSGNTYRVSNVTSNKTCSITFKSTPTLYTKLLADKTTRPGARTSFSSVLTTDNTKTLYTSTENGITVYYFAGNATDNWVKFGKNSSGADLFWRIIRTNSDGGIRLLYHGTSTTATDAYIGTSAFNSSASNIAYVSYMYGSLGSIANARENTNNSTIKTTIDNWYTSNLEAKGYTKYLSTTAVYCNDRSTSDNTYFGAYTRLNTNKTPSYDCTDTNDKFTVDTSTGNGKLTYPIALMTADEVSFAGGVFVKNAETWYYKNSANGSSTGSTFWWLLSPNDWSGSYAHVFGVNGSYSPGNLDYNGVFFAYGVRPAISLKSCVKTSGGDGSANAPYTILDTETGC
;
A
#
# COMPACT_ATOMS: atom_id res chain seq x y z
N MET A 1 25.87 -5.05 20.19
CA MET A 1 27.31 -4.89 20.54
C MET A 1 27.40 -4.17 21.89
N VAL A 2 28.40 -4.47 22.70
CA VAL A 2 28.67 -3.77 23.99
C VAL A 2 30.14 -3.38 24.02
N SER A 3 30.43 -2.14 24.39
CA SER A 3 31.81 -1.64 24.47
C SER A 3 31.95 -0.65 25.65
N PRO A 4 32.99 -0.79 26.50
CA PRO A 4 33.88 -1.95 26.58
C PRO A 4 33.13 -3.20 27.10
N SER A 5 33.73 -4.38 26.96
CA SER A 5 33.11 -5.65 27.41
C SER A 5 33.12 -5.80 28.95
N SER A 6 33.99 -5.06 29.65
CA SER A 6 34.06 -5.00 31.11
C SER A 6 34.51 -3.62 31.58
N GLN A 7 34.13 -3.26 32.80
CA GLN A 7 34.63 -2.06 33.52
C GLN A 7 34.82 -2.33 34.97
N VAL A 8 35.70 -1.53 35.59
CA VAL A 8 35.99 -1.58 37.03
C VAL A 8 35.61 -0.25 37.67
N THR A 9 35.07 -0.29 38.88
CA THR A 9 34.75 0.89 39.69
C THR A 9 35.07 0.61 41.16
N GLY A 10 35.20 1.67 41.95
CA GLY A 10 35.27 1.53 43.41
C GLY A 10 33.91 1.09 43.99
N TYR A 11 33.93 0.69 45.27
CA TYR A 11 32.72 0.30 46.00
C TYR A 11 31.66 1.42 45.95
N ASN A 12 30.40 1.07 45.69
CA ASN A 12 29.28 1.99 45.41
C ASN A 12 29.45 2.90 44.19
N GLY A 13 30.42 2.66 43.35
CA GLY A 13 30.63 3.43 42.14
C GLY A 13 29.65 3.06 41.01
N SER A 14 29.87 3.67 39.88
CA SER A 14 29.04 3.43 38.67
C SER A 14 29.92 3.10 37.48
N VAL A 15 29.41 2.29 36.58
CA VAL A 15 30.04 1.95 35.30
C VAL A 15 29.06 2.24 34.15
N SER A 16 29.62 2.56 32.99
CA SER A 16 28.81 2.84 31.78
C SER A 16 29.38 2.10 30.58
N PHE A 17 28.51 1.55 29.77
CA PHE A 17 28.82 0.81 28.56
C PHE A 17 28.12 1.46 27.37
N THR A 18 28.80 1.57 26.26
CA THR A 18 28.14 1.86 25.00
C THR A 18 27.52 0.59 24.43
N VAL A 19 26.24 0.61 24.16
CA VAL A 19 25.49 -0.54 23.64
C VAL A 19 24.83 -0.18 22.34
N SER A 20 24.88 -1.09 21.37
CA SER A 20 24.22 -0.89 20.06
C SER A 20 23.33 -2.08 19.80
N PRO A 21 22.01 -1.89 19.63
CA PRO A 21 21.11 -2.94 19.17
C PRO A 21 21.55 -3.49 17.82
N ASN A 22 21.34 -4.78 17.61
CA ASN A 22 21.46 -5.36 16.27
C ASN A 22 20.33 -4.85 15.37
N SER A 23 20.51 -5.00 14.06
CA SER A 23 19.45 -4.71 13.09
C SER A 23 18.14 -5.41 13.48
N GLY A 24 17.04 -4.69 13.43
CA GLY A 24 15.74 -5.19 13.81
C GLY A 24 15.39 -5.13 15.30
N PHE A 25 16.23 -4.50 16.11
CA PHE A 25 15.95 -4.19 17.51
C PHE A 25 16.07 -2.67 17.75
N LYS A 26 15.31 -2.16 18.72
CA LYS A 26 15.38 -0.75 19.12
C LYS A 26 16.15 -0.60 20.43
N ALA A 27 16.74 0.57 20.67
CA ALA A 27 17.46 0.90 21.90
C ALA A 27 16.49 1.05 23.10
N GLU A 28 15.79 -0.03 23.41
CA GLU A 28 14.87 -0.17 24.55
C GLU A 28 15.06 -1.56 25.15
N LEU A 29 15.31 -1.63 26.45
CA LEU A 29 15.61 -2.90 27.12
C LEU A 29 14.37 -3.81 27.19
N ALA A 30 14.51 -5.06 26.76
CA ALA A 30 13.55 -6.12 27.02
C ALA A 30 13.89 -6.87 28.32
N THR A 31 15.19 -7.13 28.55
CA THR A 31 15.70 -7.70 29.83
C THR A 31 16.87 -6.90 30.32
N ASN A 32 17.06 -6.91 31.66
CA ASN A 32 18.12 -6.16 32.35
C ASN A 32 18.42 -6.81 33.69
N THR A 33 19.45 -7.67 33.73
CA THR A 33 19.75 -8.45 34.92
C THR A 33 20.49 -7.68 36.03
N CYS A 34 21.12 -6.56 35.69
CA CYS A 34 21.85 -5.74 36.66
C CYS A 34 21.08 -4.49 37.14
N GLY A 35 19.83 -4.29 36.65
CA GLY A 35 19.02 -3.13 37.05
C GLY A 35 19.57 -1.77 36.59
N GLY A 36 20.47 -1.76 35.61
CA GLY A 36 21.01 -0.52 35.06
C GLY A 36 19.97 0.25 34.22
N THR A 37 20.28 1.49 33.90
CA THR A 37 19.44 2.37 33.05
C THR A 37 20.07 2.55 31.69
N LEU A 38 19.23 2.58 30.66
CA LEU A 38 19.63 2.89 29.29
C LEU A 38 19.16 4.29 28.92
N SER A 39 20.08 5.14 28.46
CA SER A 39 19.81 6.46 27.92
C SER A 39 20.53 6.60 26.57
N GLY A 40 19.75 6.70 25.47
CA GLY A 40 20.33 6.57 24.14
C GLY A 40 21.06 5.23 23.99
N ASN A 41 22.32 5.27 23.64
CA ASN A 41 23.18 4.10 23.53
C ASN A 41 24.05 3.86 24.76
N THR A 42 23.82 4.57 25.88
CA THR A 42 24.63 4.41 27.14
C THR A 42 23.83 3.61 28.14
N TYR A 43 24.33 2.41 28.46
CA TYR A 43 23.83 1.57 29.56
C TYR A 43 24.67 1.82 30.79
N ARG A 44 24.06 2.30 31.89
CA ARG A 44 24.73 2.63 33.16
C ARG A 44 24.24 1.74 34.27
N VAL A 45 25.17 1.15 35.00
CA VAL A 45 24.92 0.44 36.25
C VAL A 45 25.49 1.27 37.38
N SER A 46 24.67 1.62 38.38
CA SER A 46 25.06 2.41 39.56
C SER A 46 25.09 1.54 40.80
N ASN A 47 25.72 2.02 41.86
CA ASN A 47 25.82 1.37 43.19
C ASN A 47 26.40 -0.06 43.09
N VAL A 48 27.53 -0.18 42.42
CA VAL A 48 28.21 -1.47 42.24
C VAL A 48 28.93 -1.82 43.52
N THR A 49 28.43 -2.81 44.27
CA THR A 49 28.98 -3.23 45.58
C THR A 49 29.70 -4.57 45.51
N SER A 50 29.63 -5.28 44.39
CA SER A 50 30.28 -6.56 44.15
C SER A 50 30.47 -6.82 42.66
N ASN A 51 31.30 -7.79 42.32
CA ASN A 51 31.42 -8.23 40.91
C ASN A 51 30.08 -8.72 40.38
N LYS A 52 29.71 -8.24 39.17
CA LYS A 52 28.45 -8.58 38.50
C LYS A 52 28.71 -9.00 37.07
N THR A 53 27.97 -10.00 36.63
CA THR A 53 27.81 -10.28 35.18
C THR A 53 26.44 -9.83 34.75
N CYS A 54 26.40 -8.87 33.84
CA CYS A 54 25.17 -8.27 33.39
C CYS A 54 24.74 -8.84 31.99
N SER A 55 23.49 -9.16 31.86
CA SER A 55 22.86 -9.49 30.56
C SER A 55 21.77 -8.49 30.28
N ILE A 56 21.80 -7.96 29.08
CA ILE A 56 20.73 -7.10 28.55
C ILE A 56 20.27 -7.62 27.16
N THR A 57 19.01 -7.53 26.93
CA THR A 57 18.43 -7.74 25.58
C THR A 57 17.59 -6.54 25.17
N PHE A 58 17.47 -6.33 23.87
CA PHE A 58 16.71 -5.23 23.30
C PHE A 58 15.34 -5.69 22.81
N LYS A 59 14.36 -4.79 22.84
CA LYS A 59 13.05 -5.08 22.24
C LYS A 59 13.17 -5.15 20.73
N SER A 60 12.50 -6.12 20.12
CA SER A 60 12.40 -6.21 18.66
C SER A 60 11.60 -5.03 18.11
N THR A 61 12.02 -4.54 16.96
CA THR A 61 11.24 -3.59 16.19
C THR A 61 10.10 -4.34 15.50
N PRO A 62 8.83 -3.94 15.68
CA PRO A 62 7.70 -4.63 15.07
C PRO A 62 7.71 -4.48 13.55
N THR A 63 7.16 -5.46 12.85
CA THR A 63 6.80 -5.28 11.44
C THR A 63 5.67 -4.25 11.34
N LEU A 64 5.51 -3.62 10.16
CA LEU A 64 4.39 -2.73 9.93
C LEU A 64 3.05 -3.45 10.14
N TYR A 65 2.96 -4.71 9.72
CA TYR A 65 1.78 -5.55 9.93
C TYR A 65 1.44 -5.72 11.42
N THR A 66 2.40 -6.16 12.24
CA THR A 66 2.16 -6.37 13.68
C THR A 66 1.89 -5.07 14.42
N LYS A 67 2.55 -3.97 14.03
CA LYS A 67 2.30 -2.64 14.58
C LYS A 67 0.91 -2.15 14.23
N LEU A 68 0.49 -2.29 12.97
CA LEU A 68 -0.85 -1.92 12.51
C LEU A 68 -1.94 -2.62 13.33
N LEU A 69 -1.85 -3.93 13.50
CA LEU A 69 -2.85 -4.69 14.27
C LEU A 69 -2.82 -4.37 15.77
N ALA A 70 -1.68 -3.98 16.32
CA ALA A 70 -1.58 -3.56 17.72
C ALA A 70 -2.17 -2.16 17.98
N ASP A 71 -2.06 -1.26 17.00
CA ASP A 71 -2.51 0.14 17.14
C ASP A 71 -3.98 0.33 16.82
N LYS A 72 -4.58 -0.59 16.06
CA LYS A 72 -5.94 -0.46 15.53
C LYS A 72 -6.88 -1.47 16.17
N THR A 73 -8.16 -1.10 16.20
CA THR A 73 -9.22 -1.99 16.65
C THR A 73 -9.84 -2.68 15.43
N THR A 74 -9.83 -4.00 15.43
CA THR A 74 -10.54 -4.77 14.40
C THR A 74 -12.02 -4.80 14.70
N ARG A 75 -12.84 -4.40 13.74
CA ARG A 75 -14.30 -4.44 13.85
C ARG A 75 -14.77 -5.91 13.93
N PRO A 76 -15.70 -6.23 14.84
CA PRO A 76 -16.30 -7.57 14.88
C PRO A 76 -17.09 -7.87 13.61
N GLY A 77 -16.78 -8.98 12.95
CA GLY A 77 -17.42 -9.46 11.73
C GLY A 77 -17.04 -8.68 10.46
N ALA A 78 -17.18 -9.35 9.34
CA ALA A 78 -16.96 -8.74 8.03
C ALA A 78 -18.09 -7.77 7.67
N ARG A 79 -17.79 -6.80 6.82
CA ARG A 79 -18.81 -5.93 6.23
C ARG A 79 -19.66 -6.74 5.25
N THR A 80 -20.98 -6.66 5.37
CA THR A 80 -21.93 -7.45 4.58
C THR A 80 -22.72 -6.63 3.56
N SER A 81 -22.67 -5.28 3.62
CA SER A 81 -23.38 -4.41 2.69
C SER A 81 -22.42 -3.45 1.99
N PHE A 82 -22.50 -3.43 0.67
CA PHE A 82 -21.71 -2.55 -0.23
C PHE A 82 -22.62 -1.76 -1.18
N SER A 83 -23.91 -1.64 -0.86
CA SER A 83 -24.90 -0.92 -1.66
C SER A 83 -24.98 0.59 -1.36
N SER A 84 -24.38 1.01 -0.25
CA SER A 84 -24.33 2.42 0.18
C SER A 84 -22.90 2.85 0.49
N VAL A 85 -22.62 4.14 0.25
CA VAL A 85 -21.33 4.75 0.61
C VAL A 85 -21.08 4.66 2.12
N LEU A 86 -19.81 4.51 2.49
CA LEU A 86 -19.36 4.51 3.86
C LEU A 86 -18.40 5.68 4.06
N THR A 87 -18.89 6.75 4.66
CA THR A 87 -18.11 8.00 4.91
C THR A 87 -17.95 8.32 6.39
N THR A 88 -18.41 7.43 7.28
CA THR A 88 -18.25 7.58 8.73
C THR A 88 -16.78 7.69 9.10
N ASP A 89 -16.44 8.46 10.11
CA ASP A 89 -15.11 8.46 10.69
C ASP A 89 -14.83 7.09 11.33
N ASN A 90 -13.85 6.39 10.80
CA ASN A 90 -13.41 5.08 11.27
C ASN A 90 -11.95 5.11 11.71
N THR A 91 -11.54 6.22 12.33
CA THR A 91 -10.22 6.35 12.94
C THR A 91 -9.91 5.15 13.84
N LYS A 92 -8.73 4.57 13.68
CA LYS A 92 -8.25 3.37 14.39
C LYS A 92 -9.09 2.10 14.18
N THR A 93 -9.98 2.06 13.19
CA THR A 93 -10.79 0.88 12.90
C THR A 93 -10.32 0.15 11.65
N LEU A 94 -10.12 -1.16 11.78
CA LEU A 94 -9.90 -2.07 10.66
C LEU A 94 -11.16 -2.92 10.42
N TYR A 95 -11.48 -3.08 9.17
CA TYR A 95 -12.48 -4.04 8.69
C TYR A 95 -11.78 -5.32 8.24
N THR A 96 -12.51 -6.42 8.20
CA THR A 96 -12.00 -7.72 7.73
C THR A 96 -12.69 -8.18 6.47
N SER A 97 -11.94 -8.88 5.63
CA SER A 97 -12.41 -9.65 4.49
C SER A 97 -11.46 -10.83 4.27
N THR A 98 -11.59 -11.53 3.16
CA THR A 98 -10.67 -12.60 2.78
C THR A 98 -10.01 -12.33 1.43
N GLU A 99 -8.79 -12.81 1.27
CA GLU A 99 -8.08 -12.95 0.01
C GLU A 99 -7.54 -14.38 -0.07
N ASN A 100 -7.99 -15.17 -1.04
CA ASN A 100 -7.67 -16.60 -1.16
C ASN A 100 -7.96 -17.40 0.13
N GLY A 101 -9.07 -17.09 0.81
CA GLY A 101 -9.46 -17.72 2.07
C GLY A 101 -8.70 -17.26 3.31
N ILE A 102 -7.70 -16.39 3.18
CA ILE A 102 -6.92 -15.83 4.29
C ILE A 102 -7.53 -14.49 4.71
N THR A 103 -7.67 -14.29 6.03
CA THR A 103 -8.17 -13.01 6.55
C THR A 103 -7.23 -11.87 6.23
N VAL A 104 -7.77 -10.81 5.65
CA VAL A 104 -7.10 -9.54 5.39
C VAL A 104 -7.84 -8.39 6.07
N TYR A 105 -7.10 -7.34 6.39
CA TYR A 105 -7.59 -6.17 7.10
C TYR A 105 -7.54 -4.95 6.19
N TYR A 106 -8.55 -4.09 6.22
CA TYR A 106 -8.61 -2.91 5.36
C TYR A 106 -9.20 -1.70 6.07
N PHE A 107 -8.83 -0.52 5.58
CA PHE A 107 -9.43 0.74 6.01
C PHE A 107 -10.64 1.08 5.16
N ALA A 108 -11.68 1.61 5.80
CA ALA A 108 -12.89 2.07 5.12
C ALA A 108 -13.46 3.34 5.77
N GLY A 109 -14.32 4.03 5.05
CA GLY A 109 -14.90 5.28 5.48
C GLY A 109 -13.90 6.43 5.47
N ASN A 110 -14.05 7.38 6.37
CA ASN A 110 -13.16 8.54 6.48
C ASN A 110 -11.97 8.25 7.41
N ALA A 111 -11.16 7.25 7.09
CA ALA A 111 -9.97 6.94 7.88
C ALA A 111 -8.95 8.08 7.80
N THR A 112 -8.41 8.49 8.95
CA THR A 112 -7.44 9.60 9.07
C THR A 112 -6.07 9.13 9.58
N ASP A 113 -5.94 7.85 9.92
CA ASP A 113 -4.78 7.27 10.60
C ASP A 113 -4.21 6.03 9.90
N ASN A 114 -4.19 6.06 8.59
CA ASN A 114 -3.62 5.04 7.71
C ASN A 114 -2.41 5.56 6.89
N TRP A 115 -1.68 6.52 7.43
CA TRP A 115 -0.54 7.14 6.76
C TRP A 115 0.74 6.34 6.96
N VAL A 116 1.53 6.26 5.88
CA VAL A 116 2.87 5.66 5.85
C VAL A 116 3.84 6.63 5.19
N LYS A 117 4.99 6.82 5.81
CA LYS A 117 6.15 7.47 5.19
C LYS A 117 7.13 6.40 4.73
N PHE A 118 7.29 6.26 3.43
CA PHE A 118 8.17 5.28 2.82
C PHE A 118 8.78 5.79 1.52
N GLY A 119 10.09 5.82 1.50
CA GLY A 119 10.89 6.20 0.34
C GLY A 119 11.06 7.70 0.17
N LYS A 120 11.88 8.05 -0.81
CA LYS A 120 12.11 9.43 -1.27
C LYS A 120 12.04 9.46 -2.79
N ASN A 121 11.51 10.55 -3.34
CA ASN A 121 11.49 10.74 -4.78
C ASN A 121 12.90 11.05 -5.33
N SER A 122 12.99 11.23 -6.65
CA SER A 122 14.24 11.56 -7.34
C SER A 122 14.90 12.84 -6.81
N SER A 123 14.10 13.82 -6.36
CA SER A 123 14.58 15.09 -5.78
C SER A 123 14.95 14.97 -4.29
N GLY A 124 14.75 13.81 -3.64
CA GLY A 124 15.06 13.60 -2.22
C GLY A 124 13.92 13.94 -1.25
N ALA A 125 12.75 14.36 -1.72
CA ALA A 125 11.59 14.60 -0.88
C ALA A 125 10.97 13.28 -0.41
N ASP A 126 10.51 13.24 0.85
CA ASP A 126 9.84 12.07 1.41
C ASP A 126 8.58 11.71 0.61
N LEU A 127 8.30 10.43 0.46
CA LEU A 127 7.07 9.93 -0.16
C LEU A 127 6.10 9.48 0.91
N PHE A 128 4.84 9.89 0.75
CA PHE A 128 3.74 9.54 1.63
C PHE A 128 2.72 8.66 0.91
N TRP A 129 2.19 7.73 1.66
CA TRP A 129 1.27 6.71 1.19
C TRP A 129 0.11 6.55 2.16
N ARG A 130 -0.99 5.98 1.67
CA ARG A 130 -2.13 5.58 2.49
C ARG A 130 -2.28 4.06 2.46
N ILE A 131 -2.43 3.43 3.63
CA ILE A 131 -2.70 1.99 3.68
C ILE A 131 -4.09 1.74 3.08
N ILE A 132 -4.15 0.86 2.08
CA ILE A 132 -5.39 0.31 1.53
C ILE A 132 -5.82 -0.86 2.41
N ARG A 133 -4.97 -1.89 2.49
CA ARG A 133 -5.23 -3.16 3.17
C ARG A 133 -3.95 -3.95 3.46
N THR A 134 -4.09 -5.01 4.22
CA THR A 134 -3.09 -6.08 4.24
C THR A 134 -3.34 -7.03 3.06
N ASN A 135 -2.31 -7.75 2.64
CA ASN A 135 -2.41 -8.86 1.70
C ASN A 135 -2.48 -10.20 2.47
N SER A 136 -2.86 -11.28 1.79
CA SER A 136 -2.93 -12.63 2.38
C SER A 136 -1.57 -13.17 2.87
N ASP A 137 -0.46 -12.65 2.37
CA ASP A 137 0.90 -12.96 2.82
C ASP A 137 1.38 -12.12 4.04
N GLY A 138 0.52 -11.26 4.57
CA GLY A 138 0.85 -10.30 5.63
C GLY A 138 1.58 -9.04 5.15
N GLY A 139 1.77 -8.87 3.85
CA GLY A 139 2.24 -7.62 3.25
C GLY A 139 1.22 -6.48 3.41
N ILE A 140 1.64 -5.25 3.19
CA ILE A 140 0.79 -4.06 3.31
C ILE A 140 0.69 -3.34 1.97
N ARG A 141 -0.53 -3.23 1.44
CA ARG A 141 -0.82 -2.49 0.21
C ARG A 141 -1.02 -1.01 0.47
N LEU A 142 -0.33 -0.19 -0.29
CA LEU A 142 -0.26 1.26 -0.14
C LEU A 142 -0.69 1.97 -1.42
N LEU A 143 -1.40 3.09 -1.26
CA LEU A 143 -1.76 4.02 -2.34
C LEU A 143 -0.91 5.29 -2.22
N TYR A 144 -0.31 5.73 -3.32
CA TYR A 144 0.49 6.96 -3.38
C TYR A 144 -0.33 8.20 -2.99
N HIS A 145 0.31 9.12 -2.23
CA HIS A 145 -0.35 10.33 -1.75
C HIS A 145 0.48 11.63 -1.97
N GLY A 146 1.65 11.56 -2.58
CA GLY A 146 2.48 12.75 -2.77
C GLY A 146 3.65 12.83 -1.80
N THR A 147 4.14 14.05 -1.57
CA THR A 147 5.38 14.33 -0.82
C THR A 147 5.15 14.89 0.59
N SER A 148 3.89 15.01 1.01
CA SER A 148 3.52 15.35 2.39
C SER A 148 2.12 14.83 2.72
N THR A 149 1.76 14.79 4.00
CA THR A 149 0.39 14.43 4.44
C THR A 149 -0.62 15.54 4.13
N THR A 150 -0.17 16.72 3.76
CA THR A 150 -0.97 17.87 3.33
C THR A 150 -0.76 18.23 1.86
N ALA A 151 -0.20 17.29 1.07
CA ALA A 151 0.04 17.52 -0.35
C ALA A 151 -1.25 17.89 -1.09
N THR A 152 -1.16 18.86 -1.97
CA THR A 152 -2.23 19.25 -2.88
C THR A 152 -2.14 18.52 -4.22
N ASP A 153 -1.14 17.68 -4.39
CA ASP A 153 -0.90 16.82 -5.55
C ASP A 153 -0.57 15.39 -5.08
N ALA A 154 -1.53 14.49 -5.22
CA ALA A 154 -1.38 13.08 -4.90
C ALA A 154 -1.10 12.20 -6.14
N TYR A 155 -0.83 12.82 -7.28
CA TYR A 155 -0.58 12.13 -8.54
C TYR A 155 0.91 12.13 -8.87
N ILE A 156 1.37 11.10 -9.58
CA ILE A 156 2.69 11.10 -10.20
C ILE A 156 2.71 11.87 -11.54
N GLY A 157 1.55 12.30 -12.00
CA GLY A 157 1.28 12.97 -13.26
C GLY A 157 -0.05 12.51 -13.84
N THR A 158 -0.30 12.84 -15.10
CA THR A 158 -1.47 12.40 -15.86
C THR A 158 -1.06 11.46 -16.99
N SER A 159 -1.92 10.50 -17.34
CA SER A 159 -1.73 9.57 -18.46
C SER A 159 -3.07 9.11 -19.01
N ALA A 160 -3.13 8.79 -20.29
CA ALA A 160 -4.15 7.89 -20.80
C ALA A 160 -3.93 6.50 -20.18
N PHE A 161 -4.99 5.73 -19.97
CA PHE A 161 -4.83 4.31 -19.59
C PHE A 161 -4.26 3.52 -20.77
N ASN A 162 -4.83 3.72 -21.98
CA ASN A 162 -4.27 3.29 -23.25
C ASN A 162 -4.42 4.40 -24.30
N SER A 163 -3.56 4.41 -25.30
CA SER A 163 -3.52 5.46 -26.34
C SER A 163 -4.72 5.44 -27.29
N SER A 164 -5.49 4.35 -27.32
CA SER A 164 -6.70 4.18 -28.12
C SER A 164 -7.76 3.42 -27.34
N ALA A 165 -9.03 3.68 -27.64
CA ALA A 165 -10.16 2.96 -27.06
C ALA A 165 -10.86 2.05 -28.08
N SER A 166 -10.40 1.98 -29.32
CA SER A 166 -11.09 1.33 -30.44
C SER A 166 -11.04 -0.20 -30.46
N ASN A 167 -10.56 -0.81 -29.38
CA ASN A 167 -10.48 -2.27 -29.25
C ASN A 167 -10.71 -2.71 -27.81
N ILE A 168 -11.42 -3.82 -27.63
CA ILE A 168 -11.70 -4.38 -26.30
C ILE A 168 -10.42 -4.69 -25.50
N ALA A 169 -9.32 -5.04 -26.16
CA ALA A 169 -8.03 -5.32 -25.51
C ALA A 169 -7.48 -4.11 -24.72
N TYR A 170 -7.86 -2.90 -25.06
CA TYR A 170 -7.35 -1.68 -24.43
C TYR A 170 -7.86 -1.41 -23.02
N VAL A 171 -8.80 -2.20 -22.50
CA VAL A 171 -9.14 -2.22 -21.06
C VAL A 171 -8.01 -2.83 -20.20
N SER A 172 -6.99 -3.40 -20.84
CA SER A 172 -5.94 -4.18 -20.20
C SER A 172 -4.77 -3.33 -19.73
N TYR A 173 -4.24 -3.64 -18.54
CA TYR A 173 -2.99 -3.06 -18.02
C TYR A 173 -1.76 -3.50 -18.84
N MET A 174 -1.79 -4.75 -19.30
CA MET A 174 -0.97 -5.25 -20.40
C MET A 174 -1.86 -6.03 -21.34
N TYR A 175 -1.55 -6.03 -22.63
CA TYR A 175 -2.31 -6.75 -23.65
C TYR A 175 -1.38 -7.51 -24.59
N GLY A 176 -1.93 -8.50 -25.28
CA GLY A 176 -1.27 -9.22 -26.37
C GLY A 176 -1.77 -8.72 -27.73
N SER A 177 -2.30 -9.61 -28.53
CA SER A 177 -2.93 -9.26 -29.81
C SER A 177 -4.26 -8.55 -29.60
N LEU A 178 -4.61 -7.65 -30.51
CA LEU A 178 -5.90 -6.98 -30.51
C LEU A 178 -7.02 -7.93 -31.01
N GLY A 179 -8.27 -7.56 -30.78
CA GLY A 179 -9.44 -8.24 -31.32
C GLY A 179 -10.26 -9.03 -30.30
N SER A 180 -9.67 -9.57 -29.24
CA SER A 180 -10.41 -10.25 -28.18
C SER A 180 -9.70 -10.15 -26.82
N ILE A 181 -10.46 -10.36 -25.75
CA ILE A 181 -9.88 -10.44 -24.38
C ILE A 181 -9.01 -11.67 -24.21
N ALA A 182 -9.33 -12.79 -24.86
CA ALA A 182 -8.49 -13.99 -24.83
C ALA A 182 -7.09 -13.69 -25.38
N ASN A 183 -6.99 -13.04 -26.52
CA ASN A 183 -5.72 -12.63 -27.12
C ASN A 183 -5.01 -11.56 -26.28
N ALA A 184 -5.77 -10.61 -25.69
CA ALA A 184 -5.20 -9.59 -24.80
C ALA A 184 -4.50 -10.18 -23.58
N ARG A 185 -4.96 -11.33 -23.07
CA ARG A 185 -4.36 -12.03 -21.92
C ARG A 185 -2.97 -12.64 -22.16
N GLU A 186 -2.41 -12.53 -23.35
CA GLU A 186 -1.01 -12.87 -23.63
C GLU A 186 -0.04 -11.94 -22.89
N ASN A 187 -0.47 -10.71 -22.56
CA ASN A 187 0.27 -9.74 -21.74
C ASN A 187 1.69 -9.45 -22.27
N THR A 188 1.83 -9.20 -23.57
CA THR A 188 3.13 -8.95 -24.23
C THR A 188 3.44 -7.46 -24.42
N ASN A 189 2.41 -6.61 -24.42
CA ASN A 189 2.54 -5.16 -24.62
C ASN A 189 2.07 -4.39 -23.39
N ASN A 190 2.82 -3.37 -23.02
CA ASN A 190 2.43 -2.46 -21.95
C ASN A 190 1.32 -1.49 -22.42
N SER A 191 0.36 -1.20 -21.56
CA SER A 191 -0.50 -0.04 -21.72
C SER A 191 0.30 1.26 -21.54
N THR A 192 -0.28 2.38 -21.96
CA THR A 192 0.34 3.71 -21.78
C THR A 192 0.55 4.01 -20.29
N ILE A 193 -0.46 3.73 -19.45
CA ILE A 193 -0.38 3.99 -18.02
C ILE A 193 0.67 3.11 -17.35
N LYS A 194 0.81 1.82 -17.76
CA LYS A 194 1.87 0.96 -17.22
C LYS A 194 3.25 1.52 -17.51
N THR A 195 3.49 1.96 -18.73
CA THR A 195 4.77 2.59 -19.11
C THR A 195 5.05 3.85 -18.28
N THR A 196 4.02 4.68 -18.04
CA THR A 196 4.13 5.87 -17.18
C THR A 196 4.51 5.50 -15.75
N ILE A 197 3.87 4.49 -15.18
CA ILE A 197 4.12 4.01 -13.80
C ILE A 197 5.53 3.38 -13.69
N ASP A 198 5.91 2.56 -14.65
CA ASP A 198 7.23 1.91 -14.67
C ASP A 198 8.37 2.95 -14.72
N ASN A 199 8.25 3.98 -15.55
CA ASN A 199 9.23 5.07 -15.65
C ASN A 199 9.33 5.85 -14.33
N TRP A 200 8.21 6.13 -13.68
CA TRP A 200 8.21 6.79 -12.38
C TRP A 200 8.86 5.90 -11.30
N TYR A 201 8.55 4.61 -11.31
CA TYR A 201 9.13 3.64 -10.38
C TYR A 201 10.64 3.60 -10.48
N THR A 202 11.17 3.48 -11.70
CA THR A 202 12.62 3.43 -11.95
C THR A 202 13.33 4.64 -11.36
N SER A 203 12.78 5.84 -11.56
CA SER A 203 13.40 7.08 -11.10
C SER A 203 13.28 7.32 -9.59
N ASN A 204 12.21 6.85 -8.95
CA ASN A 204 11.88 7.24 -7.57
C ASN A 204 12.04 6.11 -6.56
N LEU A 205 11.87 4.84 -6.96
CA LEU A 205 11.97 3.70 -6.05
C LEU A 205 13.19 2.82 -6.35
N GLU A 206 13.37 2.41 -7.59
CA GLU A 206 14.48 1.52 -7.96
C GLU A 206 15.83 2.21 -7.82
N ALA A 207 16.02 3.38 -8.44
CA ALA A 207 17.26 4.15 -8.36
C ALA A 207 17.66 4.57 -6.94
N LYS A 208 16.72 4.50 -5.99
CA LYS A 208 16.94 4.79 -4.56
C LYS A 208 17.09 3.52 -3.71
N GLY A 209 17.05 2.33 -4.30
CA GLY A 209 17.22 1.06 -3.59
C GLY A 209 16.02 0.60 -2.77
N TYR A 210 14.81 1.16 -3.01
CA TYR A 210 13.61 0.81 -2.24
C TYR A 210 12.95 -0.49 -2.72
N THR A 211 13.34 -1.04 -3.85
CA THR A 211 12.85 -2.34 -4.38
C THR A 211 12.94 -3.47 -3.35
N LYS A 212 13.98 -3.46 -2.52
CA LYS A 212 14.20 -4.47 -1.47
C LYS A 212 13.05 -4.61 -0.47
N TYR A 213 12.23 -3.57 -0.27
CA TYR A 213 11.07 -3.56 0.63
C TYR A 213 9.78 -4.06 -0.03
N LEU A 214 9.74 -4.14 -1.36
CA LEU A 214 8.52 -4.37 -2.11
C LEU A 214 8.30 -5.85 -2.38
N SER A 215 7.04 -6.29 -2.26
CA SER A 215 6.62 -7.66 -2.53
C SER A 215 6.57 -7.91 -4.03
N THR A 216 7.32 -8.90 -4.50
CA THR A 216 7.28 -9.38 -5.89
C THR A 216 6.13 -10.36 -6.15
N THR A 217 5.52 -10.87 -5.07
CA THR A 217 4.44 -11.86 -5.09
C THR A 217 3.05 -11.24 -4.92
N ALA A 218 2.96 -9.96 -4.56
CA ALA A 218 1.69 -9.27 -4.39
C ALA A 218 0.94 -9.17 -5.71
N VAL A 219 -0.31 -9.66 -5.72
CA VAL A 219 -1.16 -9.70 -6.92
C VAL A 219 -1.84 -8.35 -7.14
N TYR A 220 -1.75 -7.82 -8.35
CA TYR A 220 -2.53 -6.71 -8.86
C TYR A 220 -3.51 -7.26 -9.91
N CYS A 221 -4.80 -7.26 -9.58
CA CYS A 221 -5.82 -7.91 -10.39
C CYS A 221 -6.36 -6.99 -11.49
N ASN A 222 -6.05 -7.27 -12.74
CA ASN A 222 -6.71 -6.65 -13.90
C ASN A 222 -7.79 -7.61 -14.42
N ASP A 223 -8.83 -7.84 -13.62
CA ASP A 223 -9.88 -8.83 -13.88
C ASP A 223 -10.62 -8.54 -15.19
N ARG A 224 -10.25 -9.25 -16.24
CA ARG A 224 -10.85 -9.18 -17.57
C ARG A 224 -11.89 -10.28 -17.82
N SER A 225 -12.42 -10.87 -16.73
CA SER A 225 -13.53 -11.83 -16.85
C SER A 225 -14.78 -11.13 -17.40
N THR A 226 -15.43 -11.75 -18.35
CA THR A 226 -16.65 -11.26 -18.98
C THR A 226 -17.45 -12.44 -19.54
N SER A 227 -18.77 -12.34 -19.54
CA SER A 227 -19.67 -13.35 -20.10
C SER A 227 -20.05 -13.08 -21.56
N ASP A 228 -20.06 -11.79 -21.97
CA ASP A 228 -20.61 -11.34 -23.24
C ASP A 228 -19.73 -10.29 -23.97
N ASN A 229 -18.51 -10.07 -23.47
CA ASN A 229 -17.61 -9.01 -23.93
C ASN A 229 -18.17 -7.58 -23.81
N THR A 230 -19.18 -7.37 -22.96
CA THR A 230 -19.74 -6.04 -22.69
C THR A 230 -19.27 -5.52 -21.34
N TYR A 231 -19.67 -6.19 -20.26
CA TYR A 231 -19.29 -5.80 -18.91
C TYR A 231 -18.27 -6.75 -18.31
N PHE A 232 -17.28 -6.21 -17.60
CA PHE A 232 -16.24 -6.98 -16.95
C PHE A 232 -16.60 -7.35 -15.51
N GLY A 233 -15.86 -8.30 -14.92
CA GLY A 233 -16.14 -8.88 -13.62
C GLY A 233 -16.29 -7.85 -12.50
N ALA A 234 -15.45 -6.82 -12.47
CA ALA A 234 -15.58 -5.73 -11.51
C ALA A 234 -16.91 -4.97 -11.64
N TYR A 235 -17.39 -4.70 -12.87
CA TYR A 235 -18.71 -4.07 -13.06
C TYR A 235 -19.82 -4.94 -12.49
N THR A 236 -19.82 -6.23 -12.81
CA THR A 236 -20.85 -7.16 -12.33
C THR A 236 -20.85 -7.24 -10.80
N ARG A 237 -19.67 -7.37 -10.18
CA ARG A 237 -19.55 -7.40 -8.71
C ARG A 237 -20.03 -6.10 -8.05
N LEU A 238 -19.61 -4.96 -8.58
CA LEU A 238 -19.80 -3.67 -7.90
C LEU A 238 -21.10 -2.97 -8.25
N ASN A 239 -21.55 -3.08 -9.50
CA ASN A 239 -22.80 -2.45 -9.93
C ASN A 239 -24.02 -3.35 -9.75
N THR A 240 -23.93 -4.61 -10.11
CA THR A 240 -25.08 -5.53 -10.07
C THR A 240 -25.19 -6.22 -8.72
N ASN A 241 -24.15 -6.94 -8.29
CA ASN A 241 -24.23 -7.85 -7.13
C ASN A 241 -23.94 -7.17 -5.79
N LYS A 242 -23.21 -6.04 -5.78
CA LYS A 242 -22.72 -5.35 -4.56
C LYS A 242 -21.86 -6.28 -3.68
N THR A 243 -21.03 -7.09 -4.30
CA THR A 243 -20.16 -8.09 -3.65
C THR A 243 -18.71 -7.95 -4.10
N PRO A 244 -17.98 -6.92 -3.64
CA PRO A 244 -16.56 -6.77 -3.98
C PRO A 244 -15.74 -7.97 -3.49
N SER A 245 -14.63 -8.26 -4.19
CA SER A 245 -13.73 -9.35 -3.87
C SER A 245 -12.27 -8.92 -3.98
N TYR A 246 -11.41 -9.43 -3.10
CA TYR A 246 -9.95 -9.35 -3.27
C TYR A 246 -9.38 -10.53 -4.08
N ASP A 247 -10.20 -11.56 -4.33
CA ASP A 247 -9.76 -12.71 -5.10
C ASP A 247 -9.64 -12.38 -6.59
N CYS A 248 -8.56 -12.81 -7.16
CA CYS A 248 -8.29 -12.77 -8.59
C CYS A 248 -8.30 -14.20 -9.12
N THR A 249 -9.24 -14.56 -9.97
CA THR A 249 -9.46 -15.97 -10.33
C THR A 249 -8.60 -16.42 -11.51
N ASP A 250 -8.47 -15.60 -12.56
CA ASP A 250 -7.70 -15.92 -13.76
C ASP A 250 -6.21 -15.61 -13.56
N THR A 251 -5.35 -16.59 -13.78
CA THR A 251 -3.90 -16.44 -13.62
C THR A 251 -3.33 -15.34 -14.54
N ASN A 252 -3.84 -15.21 -15.77
CA ASN A 252 -3.36 -14.18 -16.69
C ASN A 252 -3.74 -12.76 -16.27
N ASP A 253 -4.73 -12.60 -15.38
CA ASP A 253 -5.16 -11.34 -14.82
C ASP A 253 -4.47 -11.01 -13.47
N LYS A 254 -3.73 -11.98 -12.89
CA LYS A 254 -2.92 -11.83 -11.67
C LYS A 254 -1.56 -11.23 -12.00
N PHE A 255 -1.47 -9.92 -12.11
CA PHE A 255 -0.21 -9.26 -12.39
C PHE A 255 0.71 -9.28 -11.17
N THR A 256 1.88 -9.90 -11.33
CA THR A 256 2.95 -10.07 -10.34
C THR A 256 4.31 -9.94 -11.03
N VAL A 257 5.37 -9.70 -10.26
CA VAL A 257 6.76 -9.83 -10.75
C VAL A 257 7.20 -11.30 -10.69
N ASP A 258 6.85 -11.99 -9.61
CA ASP A 258 7.16 -13.39 -9.40
C ASP A 258 6.07 -14.29 -10.01
N THR A 259 6.46 -15.43 -10.56
CA THR A 259 5.53 -16.40 -11.18
C THR A 259 4.86 -17.35 -10.19
N SER A 260 5.25 -17.33 -8.91
CA SER A 260 4.72 -18.28 -7.91
C SER A 260 3.27 -17.98 -7.49
N THR A 261 2.82 -16.72 -7.63
CA THR A 261 1.48 -16.28 -7.21
C THR A 261 0.63 -15.71 -8.32
N GLY A 262 1.23 -15.43 -9.49
CA GLY A 262 0.52 -14.84 -10.62
C GLY A 262 1.23 -15.04 -11.95
N ASN A 263 1.05 -14.10 -12.88
CA ASN A 263 1.50 -14.26 -14.27
C ASN A 263 2.98 -13.90 -14.53
N GLY A 264 3.68 -13.28 -13.56
CA GLY A 264 5.09 -12.88 -13.71
C GLY A 264 5.33 -11.83 -14.81
N LYS A 265 4.32 -11.05 -15.21
CA LYS A 265 4.43 -10.11 -16.34
C LYS A 265 4.81 -8.69 -15.92
N LEU A 266 4.81 -8.38 -14.63
CA LEU A 266 5.29 -7.09 -14.17
C LEU A 266 6.81 -7.04 -14.18
N THR A 267 7.37 -5.98 -14.75
CA THR A 267 8.79 -5.65 -14.62
C THR A 267 9.10 -5.16 -13.20
N TYR A 268 8.17 -4.39 -12.62
CA TYR A 268 8.31 -3.75 -11.30
C TYR A 268 7.10 -4.04 -10.42
N PRO A 269 7.26 -4.14 -9.08
CA PRO A 269 6.20 -4.46 -8.13
C PRO A 269 5.32 -3.24 -7.83
N ILE A 270 4.72 -2.68 -8.87
CA ILE A 270 3.88 -1.49 -8.82
C ILE A 270 2.76 -1.59 -9.85
N ALA A 271 1.56 -1.14 -9.49
CA ALA A 271 0.44 -1.00 -10.42
C ALA A 271 -0.55 0.07 -9.90
N LEU A 272 -1.86 -0.17 -10.03
CA LEU A 272 -2.92 0.72 -9.58
C LEU A 272 -3.81 0.03 -8.53
N MET A 273 -4.56 0.81 -7.78
CA MET A 273 -5.66 0.35 -6.92
C MET A 273 -6.79 -0.22 -7.79
N THR A 274 -7.49 -1.25 -7.32
CA THR A 274 -8.63 -1.83 -8.02
C THR A 274 -9.95 -1.17 -7.62
N ALA A 275 -11.00 -1.32 -8.45
CA ALA A 275 -12.34 -0.84 -8.13
C ALA A 275 -12.94 -1.60 -6.92
N ASP A 276 -12.63 -2.88 -6.77
CA ASP A 276 -13.02 -3.66 -5.59
C ASP A 276 -12.40 -3.09 -4.30
N GLU A 277 -11.11 -2.71 -4.32
CA GLU A 277 -10.45 -2.04 -3.19
C GLU A 277 -11.11 -0.71 -2.84
N VAL A 278 -11.56 0.08 -3.83
CA VAL A 278 -12.33 1.31 -3.60
C VAL A 278 -13.69 0.99 -2.98
N SER A 279 -14.37 -0.07 -3.42
CA SER A 279 -15.65 -0.48 -2.85
C SER A 279 -15.50 -0.96 -1.40
N PHE A 280 -14.48 -1.74 -1.08
CA PHE A 280 -14.15 -2.09 0.31
C PHE A 280 -13.86 -0.84 1.15
N ALA A 281 -13.17 0.14 0.60
CA ALA A 281 -12.89 1.40 1.28
C ALA A 281 -14.13 2.29 1.51
N GLY A 282 -15.28 1.92 0.95
CA GLY A 282 -16.56 2.62 1.17
C GLY A 282 -17.10 3.32 -0.07
N GLY A 283 -16.41 3.23 -1.22
CA GLY A 283 -16.91 3.74 -2.49
C GLY A 283 -18.07 2.91 -3.04
N VAL A 284 -18.93 3.54 -3.81
CA VAL A 284 -20.03 2.87 -4.51
C VAL A 284 -20.10 3.41 -5.92
N PHE A 285 -20.39 2.52 -6.86
CA PHE A 285 -20.51 2.88 -8.26
C PHE A 285 -21.64 3.93 -8.47
N VAL A 286 -21.29 5.00 -9.18
CA VAL A 286 -22.16 6.15 -9.49
C VAL A 286 -22.75 6.86 -8.24
N LYS A 287 -22.02 6.87 -7.13
CA LYS A 287 -22.39 7.63 -5.92
C LYS A 287 -21.18 8.33 -5.30
N ASN A 288 -21.37 9.58 -4.89
CA ASN A 288 -20.35 10.34 -4.20
C ASN A 288 -19.91 9.65 -2.90
N ALA A 289 -18.61 9.51 -2.68
CA ALA A 289 -18.04 8.81 -1.54
C ALA A 289 -16.76 9.47 -1.08
N GLU A 290 -16.87 10.51 -0.27
CA GLU A 290 -15.73 11.21 0.30
C GLU A 290 -15.05 10.38 1.40
N THR A 291 -14.42 9.27 1.02
CA THR A 291 -13.65 8.39 1.90
C THR A 291 -12.18 8.75 1.90
N TRP A 292 -11.37 8.03 2.70
CA TRP A 292 -9.93 8.30 2.85
C TRP A 292 -9.15 8.31 1.53
N TYR A 293 -9.52 7.45 0.56
CA TYR A 293 -8.85 7.40 -0.73
C TYR A 293 -9.14 8.65 -1.58
N TYR A 294 -10.27 9.32 -1.33
CA TYR A 294 -10.65 10.58 -1.94
C TYR A 294 -10.19 11.77 -1.12
N LYS A 295 -10.43 11.77 0.19
CA LYS A 295 -10.12 12.87 1.09
C LYS A 295 -8.62 13.08 1.29
N ASN A 296 -7.96 13.42 0.26
CA ASN A 296 -6.75 14.19 0.36
C ASN A 296 -6.99 15.52 -0.34
N SER A 297 -6.30 16.54 0.06
CA SER A 297 -6.39 17.88 -0.52
C SER A 297 -6.13 17.90 -2.04
N ALA A 298 -5.54 16.85 -2.55
CA ALA A 298 -5.18 16.71 -3.96
C ALA A 298 -6.30 16.17 -4.83
N ASN A 299 -7.39 15.72 -4.27
CA ASN A 299 -8.42 15.02 -5.04
C ASN A 299 -9.23 15.91 -5.96
N GLY A 300 -8.53 16.49 -6.89
CA GLY A 300 -9.11 17.19 -8.02
C GLY A 300 -9.69 18.55 -7.68
N SER A 301 -9.88 18.87 -6.43
CA SER A 301 -10.49 20.12 -6.03
C SER A 301 -9.59 21.34 -6.25
N SER A 302 -8.28 21.18 -6.17
CA SER A 302 -7.30 22.27 -6.32
C SER A 302 -6.31 22.07 -7.47
N THR A 303 -6.15 20.86 -7.97
CA THR A 303 -5.17 20.51 -9.00
C THR A 303 -5.77 20.47 -10.41
N GLY A 304 -7.09 20.59 -10.54
CA GLY A 304 -7.79 20.45 -11.82
C GLY A 304 -7.85 19.02 -12.34
N SER A 305 -7.23 18.06 -11.71
CA SER A 305 -7.37 16.65 -12.04
C SER A 305 -8.64 16.10 -11.39
N THR A 306 -9.63 15.86 -12.20
CA THR A 306 -10.99 15.55 -11.73
C THR A 306 -11.29 14.07 -11.67
N PHE A 307 -10.36 13.25 -12.15
CA PHE A 307 -10.49 11.80 -12.26
C PHE A 307 -9.12 11.16 -12.15
N TRP A 308 -9.03 9.95 -11.59
CA TRP A 308 -7.80 9.16 -11.58
C TRP A 308 -8.08 7.68 -11.80
N TRP A 309 -7.17 7.03 -12.52
CA TRP A 309 -7.34 5.68 -13.00
C TRP A 309 -7.24 4.63 -11.90
N LEU A 310 -8.09 3.60 -12.02
CA LEU A 310 -7.98 2.33 -11.33
C LEU A 310 -7.50 1.23 -12.28
N LEU A 311 -7.22 0.05 -11.74
CA LEU A 311 -6.72 -1.09 -12.52
C LEU A 311 -7.85 -1.85 -13.24
N SER A 312 -9.06 -1.79 -12.71
CA SER A 312 -10.19 -2.66 -13.09
C SER A 312 -10.85 -2.22 -14.40
N PRO A 313 -10.99 -3.11 -15.39
CA PRO A 313 -11.86 -2.91 -16.56
C PRO A 313 -13.31 -2.65 -16.15
N ASN A 314 -14.02 -1.77 -16.88
CA ASN A 314 -15.43 -1.52 -16.65
C ASN A 314 -16.29 -2.20 -17.72
N ASP A 315 -16.24 -1.69 -18.97
CA ASP A 315 -17.02 -2.21 -20.08
C ASP A 315 -16.34 -2.00 -21.43
N TRP A 316 -16.91 -2.67 -22.42
CA TRP A 316 -16.66 -2.46 -23.85
C TRP A 316 -17.99 -2.13 -24.54
N SER A 317 -18.17 -0.90 -25.00
CA SER A 317 -19.41 -0.44 -25.64
C SER A 317 -19.60 -0.89 -27.10
N GLY A 318 -18.71 -1.74 -27.62
CA GLY A 318 -18.63 -2.09 -29.05
C GLY A 318 -17.76 -1.15 -29.87
N SER A 319 -17.44 0.03 -29.36
CA SER A 319 -16.58 1.04 -30.00
C SER A 319 -15.59 1.71 -29.06
N TYR A 320 -15.82 1.65 -27.75
CA TYR A 320 -14.97 2.27 -26.75
C TYR A 320 -14.69 1.33 -25.58
N ALA A 321 -13.41 1.20 -25.25
CA ALA A 321 -12.92 0.54 -24.04
C ALA A 321 -12.97 1.51 -22.86
N HIS A 322 -13.56 1.08 -21.75
CA HIS A 322 -13.67 1.86 -20.52
C HIS A 322 -13.02 1.13 -19.35
N VAL A 323 -12.37 1.90 -18.49
CA VAL A 323 -11.74 1.46 -17.26
C VAL A 323 -12.28 2.27 -16.09
N PHE A 324 -12.40 1.64 -14.93
CA PHE A 324 -12.81 2.31 -13.71
C PHE A 324 -11.81 3.39 -13.27
N GLY A 325 -12.34 4.39 -12.63
CA GLY A 325 -11.58 5.42 -11.94
C GLY A 325 -12.38 6.03 -10.80
N VAL A 326 -11.76 6.95 -10.10
CA VAL A 326 -12.41 7.74 -9.05
C VAL A 326 -12.57 9.17 -9.55
N ASN A 327 -13.78 9.67 -9.47
CA ASN A 327 -14.10 11.03 -9.88
C ASN A 327 -13.68 12.04 -8.79
N GLY A 328 -13.30 13.24 -9.22
CA GLY A 328 -12.89 14.33 -8.34
C GLY A 328 -13.94 15.43 -8.24
N SER A 329 -13.83 16.49 -9.04
CA SER A 329 -14.56 17.74 -8.82
C SER A 329 -16.06 17.67 -9.09
N TYR A 330 -16.51 16.90 -10.07
CA TYR A 330 -17.93 16.83 -10.44
C TYR A 330 -18.75 15.94 -9.51
N SER A 331 -18.15 14.85 -9.06
CA SER A 331 -18.80 13.85 -8.22
C SER A 331 -17.80 13.27 -7.25
N PRO A 332 -17.45 14.01 -6.19
CA PRO A 332 -16.32 13.69 -5.31
C PRO A 332 -16.35 12.28 -4.75
N GLY A 333 -15.29 11.51 -5.04
CA GLY A 333 -15.11 10.13 -4.57
C GLY A 333 -16.01 9.09 -5.21
N ASN A 334 -16.78 9.47 -6.23
CA ASN A 334 -17.59 8.54 -7.00
C ASN A 334 -16.68 7.48 -7.66
N LEU A 335 -17.01 6.20 -7.47
CA LEU A 335 -16.48 5.13 -8.28
C LEU A 335 -17.16 5.20 -9.65
N ASP A 336 -16.41 5.56 -10.66
CA ASP A 336 -16.91 5.89 -12.00
C ASP A 336 -16.04 5.21 -13.06
N TYR A 337 -16.27 5.47 -14.33
CA TYR A 337 -15.47 4.94 -15.43
C TYR A 337 -15.28 5.99 -16.53
N ASN A 338 -14.28 5.77 -17.37
CA ASN A 338 -14.08 6.65 -18.52
C ASN A 338 -13.38 5.91 -19.68
N GLY A 339 -13.44 6.50 -20.88
CA GLY A 339 -12.73 6.01 -22.05
C GLY A 339 -11.21 6.04 -21.84
N VAL A 340 -10.55 4.95 -22.13
CA VAL A 340 -9.13 4.72 -21.78
C VAL A 340 -8.14 5.69 -22.41
N PHE A 341 -8.55 6.44 -23.43
CA PHE A 341 -7.69 7.40 -24.16
C PHE A 341 -7.59 8.79 -23.52
N PHE A 342 -8.43 9.09 -22.52
CA PHE A 342 -8.34 10.36 -21.82
C PHE A 342 -7.13 10.40 -20.86
N ALA A 343 -6.49 11.56 -20.76
CA ALA A 343 -5.38 11.75 -19.82
C ALA A 343 -5.92 12.18 -18.45
N TYR A 344 -5.83 11.27 -17.47
CA TYR A 344 -6.26 11.50 -16.08
C TYR A 344 -5.14 11.22 -15.07
N GLY A 345 -5.40 11.55 -13.81
CA GLY A 345 -4.45 11.38 -12.73
C GLY A 345 -3.99 9.94 -12.56
N VAL A 346 -2.73 9.76 -12.21
CA VAL A 346 -2.12 8.45 -11.93
C VAL A 346 -1.69 8.39 -10.47
N ARG A 347 -2.30 7.49 -9.70
CA ARG A 347 -1.96 7.19 -8.31
C ARG A 347 -1.54 5.73 -8.20
N PRO A 348 -0.24 5.43 -8.22
CA PRO A 348 0.22 4.05 -8.16
C PRO A 348 -0.01 3.43 -6.79
N ALA A 349 -0.15 2.10 -6.78
CA ALA A 349 -0.18 1.26 -5.60
C ALA A 349 1.03 0.34 -5.57
N ILE A 350 1.60 0.14 -4.38
CA ILE A 350 2.68 -0.80 -4.09
C ILE A 350 2.28 -1.73 -2.95
N SER A 351 3.00 -2.82 -2.76
CA SER A 351 2.85 -3.70 -1.59
C SER A 351 4.20 -3.87 -0.91
N LEU A 352 4.27 -3.52 0.38
CA LEU A 352 5.42 -3.83 1.22
C LEU A 352 5.40 -5.31 1.60
N LYS A 353 6.59 -5.92 1.74
CA LYS A 353 6.74 -7.29 2.25
C LYS A 353 6.25 -7.39 3.70
N SER A 354 5.80 -8.56 4.12
CA SER A 354 5.34 -8.84 5.50
C SER A 354 6.40 -8.64 6.58
N CYS A 355 7.67 -8.80 6.24
CA CYS A 355 8.82 -8.61 7.14
C CYS A 355 9.24 -7.14 7.34
N VAL A 356 8.70 -6.20 6.57
CA VAL A 356 9.11 -4.79 6.62
C VAL A 356 8.76 -4.19 7.99
N LYS A 357 9.77 -3.61 8.64
CA LYS A 357 9.69 -3.06 9.98
C LYS A 357 9.40 -1.57 9.97
N THR A 358 8.78 -1.09 11.05
CA THR A 358 8.55 0.35 11.27
C THR A 358 9.36 0.86 12.44
N SER A 359 9.96 2.04 12.27
CA SER A 359 10.69 2.72 13.36
C SER A 359 9.74 3.44 14.32
N GLY A 360 8.47 3.63 13.98
CA GLY A 360 7.48 4.30 14.82
C GLY A 360 6.29 4.85 14.03
N GLY A 361 5.55 5.73 14.69
CA GLY A 361 4.31 6.32 14.20
C GLY A 361 3.09 5.54 14.67
N ASP A 362 1.92 6.14 14.51
CA ASP A 362 0.60 5.58 14.81
C ASP A 362 -0.34 5.61 13.60
N GLY A 363 0.18 6.04 12.46
CA GLY A 363 -0.54 6.16 11.20
C GLY A 363 -1.32 7.46 11.05
N SER A 364 -1.31 8.37 12.01
CA SER A 364 -1.90 9.71 11.85
C SER A 364 -1.08 10.57 10.88
N ALA A 365 -1.67 11.64 10.37
CA ALA A 365 -0.99 12.57 9.48
C ALA A 365 0.26 13.23 10.13
N ASN A 366 0.22 13.44 11.45
CA ASN A 366 1.32 14.04 12.22
C ASN A 366 2.37 12.99 12.66
N ALA A 367 2.01 11.71 12.70
CA ALA A 367 2.86 10.60 13.10
C ALA A 367 2.65 9.38 12.19
N PRO A 368 2.94 9.49 10.88
CA PRO A 368 2.77 8.39 9.93
C PRO A 368 3.69 7.22 10.33
N TYR A 369 3.25 6.00 10.07
CA TYR A 369 4.14 4.85 10.17
C TYR A 369 5.38 5.09 9.32
N THR A 370 6.55 5.11 9.94
CA THR A 370 7.80 5.35 9.22
C THR A 370 8.51 4.02 9.03
N ILE A 371 8.78 3.66 7.79
CA ILE A 371 9.49 2.41 7.47
C ILE A 371 10.94 2.50 7.93
N LEU A 372 11.37 1.48 8.66
CA LEU A 372 12.74 1.38 9.13
C LEU A 372 13.66 1.06 7.95
N ASP A 373 14.65 1.90 7.73
CA ASP A 373 15.68 1.59 6.74
C ASP A 373 16.60 0.49 7.27
N THR A 374 16.72 -0.58 6.49
CA THR A 374 17.57 -1.74 6.79
C THR A 374 18.38 -2.09 5.54
N GLU A 375 19.52 -2.72 5.73
CA GLU A 375 20.40 -3.08 4.64
C GLU A 375 19.73 -4.03 3.62
N THR A 376 18.92 -4.95 4.09
CA THR A 376 18.27 -5.99 3.29
C THR A 376 16.80 -5.71 2.94
N GLY A 377 16.18 -4.66 3.53
CA GLY A 377 14.75 -4.38 3.39
C GLY A 377 13.88 -5.13 4.41
N CYS A 378 14.40 -6.18 5.00
CA CYS A 378 13.74 -7.00 6.04
C CYS A 378 14.67 -7.32 7.23
#